data_7ba5d9df564810dd71bb1fefb213ba19
#
_entry.id   7ba5d9df564810dd71bb1fefb213ba19
#
_cell.length_a   1.000
_cell.length_b   1.000
_cell.length_c   1.000
_cell.angle_alpha   90.00
_cell.angle_beta   90.00
_cell.angle_gamma   90.00
#
_symmetry.space_group_name_H-M   'P 1'
#
loop_
_entity.id
_entity.type
_entity.pdbx_description
1 polymer ?
#
loop_
_entity_poly.entity_id
_entity_poly.type
_entity_poly.pdbx_seq_one_letter_code
_entity_poly.pdbx_strand_id
1 'polypeptide(L)'
;WYSCIPVEFIKEKKYPLPFFIHRDDIEYGLRANGQFIFMNGISIWHEAFENKLPGFLEYYDIRNLAITNAIHNPEYTAKEFKKMLFVQVSSNIGKYRYKYVDLNLKGAVDFLRGFKWFYHVDTLKLHGELAKYNYQAQPVEEFIGYHGIEAEDLNPCGRPEAEPPGKARKLWGMLSMNGHFFPAYKSETTKVARPNPNIYDLYRCKEVVYADAAGKAICVQRSRGELIKAYIKMLKVFRLIDKHYDRVCDEYRRNYSKLESREFWQNYLQLK
;
A
#
# COMPACT_ATOMS: atom_id res chain seq x y z
N TRP A 1 0.44 12.65 -11.73
CA TRP A 1 0.93 14.03 -11.63
C TRP A 1 1.50 14.47 -12.99
N TYR A 2 1.36 15.73 -13.33
CA TYR A 2 2.08 16.36 -14.42
C TYR A 2 3.10 17.32 -13.81
N SER A 3 4.39 17.08 -14.09
CA SER A 3 5.49 17.89 -13.57
C SER A 3 6.39 18.32 -14.69
N CYS A 4 6.76 19.60 -14.72
CA CYS A 4 7.80 20.13 -15.57
C CYS A 4 9.08 20.31 -14.71
N ILE A 5 10.11 19.56 -15.02
CA ILE A 5 11.38 19.56 -14.27
C ILE A 5 12.45 20.21 -15.13
N PRO A 6 13.10 21.31 -14.70
CA PRO A 6 14.19 21.92 -15.43
C PRO A 6 15.36 20.94 -15.63
N VAL A 7 16.00 21.00 -16.79
CA VAL A 7 17.15 20.12 -17.09
C VAL A 7 18.31 20.37 -16.13
N GLU A 8 18.50 21.63 -15.71
CA GLU A 8 19.50 22.01 -14.72
C GLU A 8 19.28 21.31 -13.37
N PHE A 9 18.02 21.18 -12.95
CA PHE A 9 17.67 20.42 -11.76
C PHE A 9 18.09 18.95 -11.88
N ILE A 10 17.83 18.32 -13.05
CA ILE A 10 18.24 16.91 -13.28
C ILE A 10 19.76 16.79 -13.26
N LYS A 11 20.49 17.75 -13.81
CA LYS A 11 21.97 17.77 -13.77
C LYS A 11 22.50 17.89 -12.34
N GLU A 12 21.85 18.70 -11.51
CA GLU A 12 22.21 18.93 -10.11
C GLU A 12 21.79 17.74 -9.22
N LYS A 13 20.53 17.34 -9.27
CA LYS A 13 19.91 16.36 -8.36
C LYS A 13 19.99 14.92 -8.86
N LYS A 14 20.61 14.69 -10.03
CA LYS A 14 20.79 13.36 -10.63
C LYS A 14 19.47 12.69 -11.03
N TYR A 15 19.52 11.36 -11.21
CA TYR A 15 18.35 10.57 -11.60
C TYR A 15 17.48 10.18 -10.40
N PRO A 16 16.17 9.86 -10.60
CA PRO A 16 15.32 9.34 -9.55
C PRO A 16 15.82 8.00 -9.00
N LEU A 17 15.33 7.60 -7.84
CA LEU A 17 15.60 6.27 -7.30
C LEU A 17 14.82 5.19 -8.07
N PRO A 18 15.33 3.94 -8.17
CA PRO A 18 14.72 2.85 -8.93
C PRO A 18 13.53 2.23 -8.16
N PHE A 19 12.54 3.03 -7.84
CA PHE A 19 11.39 2.56 -7.04
C PHE A 19 10.43 1.65 -7.81
N PHE A 20 10.48 1.66 -9.14
CA PHE A 20 9.63 0.94 -10.06
C PHE A 20 8.20 1.49 -10.14
N ILE A 21 7.52 1.59 -9.01
CA ILE A 21 6.15 2.13 -8.91
C ILE A 21 5.93 2.71 -7.52
N HIS A 22 5.23 3.82 -7.44
CA HIS A 22 4.77 4.50 -6.23
C HIS A 22 5.88 5.20 -5.43
N ARG A 23 5.68 6.45 -5.08
CA ARG A 23 6.57 7.36 -4.32
C ARG A 23 7.85 7.79 -5.02
N ASP A 24 8.07 7.42 -6.26
CA ASP A 24 9.18 7.90 -7.08
C ASP A 24 9.08 9.40 -7.33
N ASP A 25 7.89 9.90 -7.65
CA ASP A 25 7.56 11.31 -7.80
C ASP A 25 7.72 12.11 -6.49
N ILE A 26 7.28 11.52 -5.38
CA ILE A 26 7.39 12.15 -4.04
C ILE A 26 8.86 12.26 -3.64
N GLU A 27 9.62 11.18 -3.75
CA GLU A 27 11.05 11.17 -3.38
C GLU A 27 11.83 12.19 -4.21
N TYR A 28 11.61 12.20 -5.54
CA TYR A 28 12.30 13.13 -6.40
C TYR A 28 11.88 14.58 -6.16
N GLY A 29 10.60 14.81 -5.84
CA GLY A 29 10.09 16.12 -5.44
C GLY A 29 10.70 16.66 -4.15
N LEU A 30 10.98 15.82 -3.16
CA LEU A 30 11.63 16.24 -1.91
C LEU A 30 13.01 16.88 -2.14
N ARG A 31 13.72 16.50 -3.22
CA ARG A 31 15.01 17.06 -3.59
C ARG A 31 14.92 18.51 -4.08
N ALA A 32 13.74 18.98 -4.50
CA ALA A 32 13.50 20.35 -4.94
C ALA A 32 13.50 21.38 -3.80
N ASN A 33 13.55 20.91 -2.55
CA ASN A 33 13.66 21.74 -1.35
C ASN A 33 12.60 22.86 -1.31
N GLY A 34 11.36 22.54 -1.67
CA GLY A 34 10.22 23.46 -1.57
C GLY A 34 10.09 24.49 -2.70
N GLN A 35 10.89 24.41 -3.74
CA GLN A 35 10.78 25.30 -4.90
C GLN A 35 9.77 24.76 -5.92
N PHE A 36 8.48 24.93 -5.64
CA PHE A 36 7.40 24.50 -6.51
C PHE A 36 6.56 25.67 -7.00
N ILE A 37 6.20 25.64 -8.27
CA ILE A 37 5.24 26.56 -8.87
C ILE A 37 4.02 25.76 -9.30
N PHE A 38 2.87 26.07 -8.73
CA PHE A 38 1.58 25.47 -9.10
C PHE A 38 0.89 26.36 -10.14
N MET A 39 0.56 25.80 -11.29
CA MET A 39 -0.06 26.53 -12.39
C MET A 39 -1.52 26.10 -12.55
N ASN A 40 -2.44 27.06 -12.50
CA ASN A 40 -3.84 26.83 -12.84
C ASN A 40 -4.00 26.52 -14.33
N GLY A 41 -4.94 25.65 -14.67
CA GLY A 41 -5.23 25.27 -16.05
C GLY A 41 -4.36 24.16 -16.63
N ILE A 42 -3.34 23.70 -15.89
CA ILE A 42 -2.57 22.50 -16.23
C ILE A 42 -2.98 21.39 -15.29
N SER A 43 -3.67 20.38 -15.83
CA SER A 43 -4.22 19.27 -15.04
C SER A 43 -4.22 17.97 -15.81
N ILE A 44 -4.21 16.87 -15.08
CA ILE A 44 -4.44 15.52 -15.58
C ILE A 44 -5.70 14.97 -14.93
N TRP A 45 -6.52 14.32 -15.72
CA TRP A 45 -7.71 13.63 -15.26
C TRP A 45 -7.43 12.14 -15.21
N HIS A 46 -7.56 11.54 -14.04
CA HIS A 46 -7.48 10.09 -13.88
C HIS A 46 -8.43 9.63 -12.77
N GLU A 47 -8.81 8.37 -12.82
CA GLU A 47 -9.60 7.74 -11.76
C GLU A 47 -8.90 7.85 -10.42
N ALA A 48 -9.64 8.23 -9.39
CA ALA A 48 -9.14 8.36 -8.02
C ALA A 48 -8.54 7.04 -7.52
N PHE A 49 -7.42 7.10 -6.81
CA PHE A 49 -6.74 5.90 -6.33
C PHE A 49 -7.59 5.09 -5.34
N GLU A 50 -8.44 5.75 -4.56
CA GLU A 50 -9.38 5.11 -3.65
C GLU A 50 -10.44 4.25 -4.35
N ASN A 51 -10.67 4.47 -5.65
CA ASN A 51 -11.58 3.69 -6.47
C ASN A 51 -10.91 2.52 -7.20
N LYS A 52 -9.62 2.27 -6.94
CA LYS A 52 -8.83 1.18 -7.52
C LYS A 52 -8.45 0.15 -6.48
N LEU A 53 -8.46 -1.13 -6.86
CA LEU A 53 -7.90 -2.17 -6.00
C LEU A 53 -6.39 -1.93 -5.82
N PRO A 54 -5.87 -1.84 -4.58
CA PRO A 54 -4.48 -1.42 -4.32
C PRO A 54 -3.44 -2.43 -4.84
N GLY A 55 -3.74 -3.72 -4.77
CA GLY A 55 -2.86 -4.75 -5.31
C GLY A 55 -1.42 -4.64 -4.82
N PHE A 56 -0.48 -4.63 -5.76
CA PHE A 56 0.95 -4.55 -5.49
C PHE A 56 1.40 -3.24 -4.83
N LEU A 57 0.60 -2.18 -4.89
CA LEU A 57 0.91 -0.91 -4.23
C LEU A 57 1.09 -1.08 -2.72
N GLU A 58 0.41 -2.03 -2.11
CA GLU A 58 0.57 -2.36 -0.69
C GLU A 58 2.01 -2.76 -0.31
N TYR A 59 2.75 -3.38 -1.21
CA TYR A 59 4.16 -3.70 -1.03
C TYR A 59 5.05 -2.48 -1.26
N TYR A 60 4.88 -1.84 -2.44
CA TYR A 60 5.75 -0.75 -2.86
C TYR A 60 5.62 0.46 -1.96
N ASP A 61 4.40 0.77 -1.50
CA ASP A 61 4.13 1.88 -0.59
C ASP A 61 4.94 1.76 0.71
N ILE A 62 4.96 0.59 1.33
CA ILE A 62 5.70 0.36 2.57
C ILE A 62 7.22 0.40 2.34
N ARG A 63 7.72 -0.32 1.32
CA ARG A 63 9.16 -0.37 1.04
C ARG A 63 9.71 1.00 0.67
N ASN A 64 9.05 1.67 -0.28
CA ASN A 64 9.52 2.94 -0.81
C ASN A 64 9.38 4.07 0.20
N LEU A 65 8.29 4.08 1.01
CA LEU A 65 8.14 4.98 2.15
C LEU A 65 9.32 4.86 3.12
N ALA A 66 9.68 3.62 3.48
CA ALA A 66 10.77 3.38 4.41
C ALA A 66 12.11 3.87 3.86
N ILE A 67 12.39 3.62 2.56
CA ILE A 67 13.61 4.10 1.89
C ILE A 67 13.63 5.63 1.82
N THR A 68 12.52 6.26 1.42
CA THR A 68 12.41 7.72 1.34
C THR A 68 12.66 8.38 2.70
N ASN A 69 12.03 7.88 3.78
CA ASN A 69 12.27 8.40 5.12
C ASN A 69 13.69 8.12 5.62
N ALA A 70 14.26 6.96 5.30
CA ALA A 70 15.64 6.64 5.66
C ALA A 70 16.64 7.67 5.09
N ILE A 71 16.37 8.16 3.86
CA ILE A 71 17.25 9.11 3.17
C ILE A 71 16.96 10.55 3.61
N HIS A 72 15.71 10.99 3.57
CA HIS A 72 15.32 12.38 3.66
C HIS A 72 14.82 12.83 5.04
N ASN A 73 14.49 11.89 5.93
CA ASN A 73 13.94 12.20 7.25
C ASN A 73 14.72 11.49 8.37
N PRO A 74 15.85 12.01 8.82
CA PRO A 74 16.67 11.39 9.87
C PRO A 74 15.95 11.21 11.21
N GLU A 75 14.90 11.99 11.45
CA GLU A 75 14.12 11.93 12.69
C GLU A 75 13.01 10.87 12.66
N TYR A 76 12.75 10.27 11.51
CA TYR A 76 11.77 9.18 11.39
C TYR A 76 12.34 7.89 11.99
N THR A 77 11.83 7.53 13.15
CA THR A 77 12.37 6.46 13.98
C THR A 77 11.76 5.08 13.68
N ALA A 78 12.41 4.03 14.17
CA ALA A 78 11.85 2.67 14.17
C ALA A 78 10.45 2.60 14.82
N LYS A 79 10.19 3.42 15.85
CA LYS A 79 8.88 3.52 16.52
C LYS A 79 7.81 4.06 15.58
N GLU A 80 8.12 5.10 14.83
CA GLU A 80 7.19 5.71 13.86
C GLU A 80 6.92 4.78 12.69
N PHE A 81 7.95 4.13 12.19
CA PHE A 81 7.79 3.11 11.15
C PHE A 81 6.89 1.94 11.61
N LYS A 82 7.11 1.40 12.82
CA LYS A 82 6.23 0.38 13.41
C LYS A 82 4.80 0.87 13.58
N LYS A 83 4.60 2.13 14.03
CA LYS A 83 3.27 2.72 14.18
C LYS A 83 2.54 2.80 12.84
N MET A 84 3.21 3.29 11.79
CA MET A 84 2.66 3.36 10.44
C MET A 84 2.32 1.97 9.92
N LEU A 85 3.24 1.01 10.04
CA LEU A 85 3.02 -0.38 9.61
C LEU A 85 1.86 -1.04 10.37
N PHE A 86 1.73 -0.78 11.68
CA PHE A 86 0.60 -1.24 12.49
C PHE A 86 -0.73 -0.72 11.96
N VAL A 87 -0.81 0.56 11.63
CA VAL A 87 -2.04 1.18 11.09
C VAL A 87 -2.41 0.55 9.76
N GLN A 88 -1.44 0.39 8.86
CA GLN A 88 -1.68 -0.18 7.52
C GLN A 88 -2.11 -1.65 7.60
N VAL A 89 -1.39 -2.46 8.38
CA VAL A 89 -1.73 -3.87 8.62
C VAL A 89 -3.11 -4.00 9.27
N SER A 90 -3.40 -3.21 10.30
CA SER A 90 -4.70 -3.25 11.00
C SER A 90 -5.85 -2.80 10.09
N SER A 91 -5.61 -1.83 9.21
CA SER A 91 -6.57 -1.43 8.18
C SER A 91 -6.90 -2.59 7.23
N ASN A 92 -5.88 -3.27 6.72
CA ASN A 92 -6.09 -4.42 5.83
C ASN A 92 -6.76 -5.60 6.56
N ILE A 93 -6.41 -5.87 7.82
CA ILE A 93 -7.11 -6.87 8.65
C ILE A 93 -8.58 -6.48 8.81
N GLY A 94 -8.88 -5.22 9.15
CA GLY A 94 -10.25 -4.73 9.30
C GLY A 94 -11.07 -4.82 8.00
N LYS A 95 -10.41 -4.80 6.84
CA LYS A 95 -10.98 -5.01 5.50
C LYS A 95 -10.94 -6.48 5.04
N TYR A 96 -10.53 -7.42 5.89
CA TYR A 96 -10.38 -8.86 5.60
C TYR A 96 -9.38 -9.19 4.48
N ARG A 97 -8.43 -8.29 4.20
CA ARG A 97 -7.45 -8.38 3.11
C ARG A 97 -6.12 -8.96 3.58
N TYR A 98 -6.11 -10.18 4.08
CA TYR A 98 -4.93 -10.79 4.71
C TYR A 98 -3.75 -10.96 3.75
N LYS A 99 -3.99 -11.19 2.44
CA LYS A 99 -2.91 -11.22 1.44
C LYS A 99 -2.19 -9.87 1.33
N TYR A 100 -2.92 -8.75 1.45
CA TYR A 100 -2.31 -7.43 1.44
C TYR A 100 -1.50 -7.15 2.70
N VAL A 101 -1.86 -7.76 3.83
CA VAL A 101 -0.99 -7.75 5.02
C VAL A 101 0.36 -8.40 4.72
N ASP A 102 0.37 -9.52 4.00
CA ASP A 102 1.63 -10.18 3.61
C ASP A 102 2.46 -9.30 2.67
N LEU A 103 1.84 -8.53 1.76
CA LEU A 103 2.51 -7.53 0.93
C LEU A 103 3.13 -6.40 1.76
N ASN A 104 2.39 -5.84 2.72
CA ASN A 104 2.89 -4.79 3.62
C ASN A 104 4.11 -5.29 4.40
N LEU A 105 4.00 -6.45 5.04
CA LEU A 105 5.07 -7.02 5.84
C LEU A 105 6.30 -7.40 5.00
N LYS A 106 6.08 -7.91 3.78
CA LYS A 106 7.17 -8.17 2.85
C LYS A 106 7.87 -6.87 2.43
N GLY A 107 7.14 -5.79 2.17
CA GLY A 107 7.73 -4.47 1.89
C GLY A 107 8.66 -4.02 3.00
N ALA A 108 8.22 -4.15 4.26
CA ALA A 108 9.05 -3.82 5.43
C ALA A 108 10.28 -4.72 5.55
N VAL A 109 10.12 -6.03 5.35
CA VAL A 109 11.25 -6.99 5.41
C VAL A 109 12.27 -6.73 4.30
N ASP A 110 11.82 -6.45 3.08
CA ASP A 110 12.72 -6.19 1.95
C ASP A 110 13.47 -4.86 2.13
N PHE A 111 12.85 -3.83 2.73
CA PHE A 111 13.57 -2.64 3.18
C PHE A 111 14.72 -2.98 4.14
N LEU A 112 14.45 -3.84 5.14
CA LEU A 112 15.44 -4.24 6.15
C LEU A 112 16.59 -5.10 5.60
N ARG A 113 16.49 -5.60 4.38
CA ARG A 113 17.61 -6.26 3.68
C ARG A 113 18.73 -5.27 3.32
N GLY A 114 18.44 -3.97 3.37
CA GLY A 114 19.40 -2.90 3.23
C GLY A 114 19.74 -2.53 1.79
N PHE A 115 20.62 -1.54 1.69
CA PHE A 115 21.00 -0.92 0.42
C PHE A 115 21.57 -1.92 -0.61
N LYS A 116 22.46 -2.82 -0.19
CA LYS A 116 23.11 -3.77 -1.11
C LYS A 116 22.08 -4.65 -1.83
N TRP A 117 21.05 -5.10 -1.12
CA TRP A 117 19.98 -5.85 -1.75
C TRP A 117 19.19 -5.00 -2.74
N PHE A 118 18.79 -3.78 -2.34
CA PHE A 118 18.01 -2.89 -3.20
C PHE A 118 18.76 -2.48 -4.47
N TYR A 119 20.09 -2.31 -4.38
CA TYR A 119 20.95 -1.98 -5.51
C TYR A 119 21.00 -3.10 -6.57
N HIS A 120 20.89 -4.36 -6.16
CA HIS A 120 21.05 -5.52 -7.06
C HIS A 120 19.74 -6.25 -7.36
N VAL A 121 18.61 -5.82 -6.78
CA VAL A 121 17.34 -6.51 -6.98
C VAL A 121 16.87 -6.40 -8.43
N ASP A 122 16.55 -7.54 -9.02
CA ASP A 122 15.81 -7.59 -10.29
C ASP A 122 14.34 -7.24 -10.00
N THR A 123 13.96 -6.03 -10.35
CA THR A 123 12.64 -5.50 -10.03
C THR A 123 11.53 -6.21 -10.79
N LEU A 124 11.74 -6.61 -12.04
CA LEU A 124 10.73 -7.32 -12.83
C LEU A 124 10.47 -8.71 -12.26
N LYS A 125 11.54 -9.43 -11.92
CA LYS A 125 11.44 -10.73 -11.25
C LYS A 125 10.74 -10.61 -9.89
N LEU A 126 11.14 -9.63 -9.09
CA LEU A 126 10.50 -9.35 -7.81
C LEU A 126 9.00 -9.08 -7.98
N HIS A 127 8.63 -8.24 -8.96
CA HIS A 127 7.23 -7.94 -9.23
C HIS A 127 6.43 -9.21 -9.59
N GLY A 128 6.99 -10.08 -10.41
CA GLY A 128 6.40 -11.39 -10.72
C GLY A 128 6.24 -12.28 -9.47
N GLU A 129 7.23 -12.28 -8.56
CA GLU A 129 7.15 -13.03 -7.30
C GLU A 129 6.07 -12.51 -6.34
N LEU A 130 5.74 -11.21 -6.40
CA LEU A 130 4.69 -10.63 -5.57
C LEU A 130 3.29 -11.10 -5.97
N ALA A 131 3.11 -11.64 -7.19
CA ALA A 131 1.80 -12.10 -7.68
C ALA A 131 1.14 -13.14 -6.75
N LYS A 132 1.93 -14.00 -6.11
CA LYS A 132 1.44 -15.00 -5.15
C LYS A 132 0.78 -14.39 -3.88
N TYR A 133 1.14 -13.15 -3.54
CA TYR A 133 0.58 -12.42 -2.39
C TYR A 133 -0.57 -11.51 -2.78
N ASN A 134 -0.91 -11.40 -4.07
CA ASN A 134 -2.01 -10.57 -4.52
C ASN A 134 -3.30 -11.38 -4.67
N TYR A 135 -4.44 -10.69 -4.59
CA TYR A 135 -5.71 -11.26 -5.01
C TYR A 135 -5.80 -11.23 -6.53
N GLN A 136 -6.38 -12.28 -7.11
CA GLN A 136 -6.73 -12.27 -8.52
C GLN A 136 -8.09 -11.61 -8.67
N ALA A 137 -8.11 -10.45 -9.31
CA ALA A 137 -9.32 -9.75 -9.61
C ALA A 137 -10.02 -10.40 -10.82
N GLN A 138 -11.33 -10.54 -10.71
CA GLN A 138 -12.22 -11.08 -11.75
C GLN A 138 -13.10 -9.96 -12.28
N PRO A 139 -13.68 -10.08 -13.49
CA PRO A 139 -14.72 -9.17 -13.95
C PRO A 139 -15.87 -9.09 -12.96
N VAL A 140 -16.44 -7.91 -12.73
CA VAL A 140 -17.56 -7.73 -11.76
C VAL A 140 -18.78 -8.56 -12.14
N GLU A 141 -18.98 -8.83 -13.43
CA GLU A 141 -20.09 -9.61 -13.97
C GLU A 141 -20.12 -11.03 -13.40
N GLU A 142 -18.98 -11.60 -13.01
CA GLU A 142 -18.89 -12.94 -12.41
C GLU A 142 -19.53 -13.01 -11.02
N PHE A 143 -19.80 -11.86 -10.41
CA PHE A 143 -20.45 -11.78 -9.10
C PHE A 143 -21.96 -11.51 -9.17
N ILE A 144 -22.54 -11.33 -10.36
CA ILE A 144 -23.99 -11.17 -10.50
C ILE A 144 -24.70 -12.47 -10.09
N GLY A 145 -25.67 -12.35 -9.19
CA GLY A 145 -26.36 -13.49 -8.59
C GLY A 145 -25.60 -14.18 -7.44
N TYR A 146 -24.32 -13.86 -7.22
CA TYR A 146 -23.55 -14.42 -6.11
C TYR A 146 -24.11 -13.91 -4.77
N HIS A 147 -24.67 -14.83 -3.98
CA HIS A 147 -25.36 -14.49 -2.72
C HIS A 147 -26.40 -13.37 -2.83
N GLY A 148 -27.07 -13.26 -3.96
CA GLY A 148 -28.13 -12.27 -4.20
C GLY A 148 -27.61 -10.87 -4.58
N ILE A 149 -26.34 -10.76 -5.00
CA ILE A 149 -25.78 -9.50 -5.52
C ILE A 149 -26.41 -9.19 -6.88
N GLU A 150 -26.97 -8.02 -7.01
CA GLU A 150 -27.54 -7.49 -8.26
C GLU A 150 -26.47 -6.70 -9.03
N ALA A 151 -26.68 -6.55 -10.36
CA ALA A 151 -25.74 -5.79 -11.21
C ALA A 151 -25.53 -4.35 -10.72
N GLU A 152 -26.58 -3.74 -10.18
CA GLU A 152 -26.55 -2.38 -9.63
C GLU A 152 -25.67 -2.27 -8.38
N ASP A 153 -25.51 -3.34 -7.61
CA ASP A 153 -24.66 -3.37 -6.43
C ASP A 153 -23.18 -3.29 -6.77
N LEU A 154 -22.80 -3.78 -7.95
CA LEU A 154 -21.42 -3.89 -8.39
C LEU A 154 -20.79 -2.57 -8.87
N ASN A 155 -21.49 -1.44 -8.72
CA ASN A 155 -20.94 -0.09 -8.92
C ASN A 155 -20.86 0.72 -7.60
N PRO A 156 -20.13 0.26 -6.59
CA PRO A 156 -20.06 0.96 -5.30
C PRO A 156 -19.30 2.28 -5.37
N CYS A 157 -18.42 2.47 -6.37
CA CYS A 157 -17.66 3.71 -6.55
C CYS A 157 -18.53 4.89 -7.00
N GLY A 158 -19.66 4.61 -7.67
CA GLY A 158 -20.66 5.61 -8.06
C GLY A 158 -21.61 6.05 -6.95
N ARG A 159 -21.56 5.40 -5.77
CA ARG A 159 -22.45 5.72 -4.65
C ARG A 159 -21.77 6.68 -3.67
N PRO A 160 -22.54 7.58 -3.01
CA PRO A 160 -22.00 8.42 -1.94
C PRO A 160 -21.44 7.56 -0.80
N GLU A 161 -20.41 8.07 -0.12
CA GLU A 161 -19.89 7.42 1.07
C GLU A 161 -20.89 7.53 2.22
N ALA A 162 -21.00 6.45 2.99
CA ALA A 162 -21.74 6.49 4.24
C ALA A 162 -21.03 7.43 5.23
N GLU A 163 -21.82 8.13 6.03
CA GLU A 163 -21.26 8.97 7.09
C GLU A 163 -20.38 8.15 8.05
N PRO A 164 -19.24 8.70 8.48
CA PRO A 164 -18.35 8.01 9.39
C PRO A 164 -19.07 7.75 10.73
N PRO A 165 -18.92 6.56 11.32
CA PRO A 165 -19.58 6.23 12.57
C PRO A 165 -19.12 7.10 13.73
N GLY A 166 -19.96 7.31 14.70
CA GLY A 166 -19.64 8.04 15.93
C GLY A 166 -18.49 7.40 16.73
N LYS A 167 -17.87 8.16 17.64
CA LYS A 167 -16.66 7.77 18.40
C LYS A 167 -16.82 6.42 19.14
N ALA A 168 -17.99 6.17 19.75
CA ALA A 168 -18.25 4.93 20.48
C ALA A 168 -18.20 3.70 19.55
N ARG A 169 -18.79 3.78 18.35
CA ARG A 169 -18.76 2.70 17.36
C ARG A 169 -17.35 2.47 16.81
N LYS A 170 -16.57 3.54 16.62
CA LYS A 170 -15.15 3.43 16.23
C LYS A 170 -14.35 2.68 17.28
N LEU A 171 -14.48 3.09 18.56
CA LEU A 171 -13.80 2.43 19.66
C LEU A 171 -14.19 0.96 19.77
N TRP A 172 -15.48 0.65 19.69
CA TRP A 172 -15.96 -0.73 19.71
C TRP A 172 -15.44 -1.56 18.54
N GLY A 173 -15.43 -1.00 17.33
CA GLY A 173 -14.85 -1.64 16.16
C GLY A 173 -13.37 -1.98 16.36
N MET A 174 -12.60 -1.07 16.95
CA MET A 174 -11.19 -1.31 17.28
C MET A 174 -11.02 -2.42 18.33
N LEU A 175 -11.73 -2.35 19.46
CA LEU A 175 -11.64 -3.33 20.55
C LEU A 175 -12.10 -4.73 20.12
N SER A 176 -13.10 -4.81 19.26
CA SER A 176 -13.63 -6.08 18.74
C SER A 176 -12.88 -6.61 17.51
N MET A 177 -11.78 -5.95 17.10
CA MET A 177 -11.06 -6.23 15.85
C MET A 177 -12.01 -6.30 14.65
N ASN A 178 -12.83 -5.27 14.48
CA ASN A 178 -13.89 -5.16 13.50
C ASN A 178 -14.86 -6.37 13.50
N GLY A 179 -15.16 -6.86 14.69
CA GLY A 179 -16.12 -7.96 14.90
C GLY A 179 -15.60 -9.35 14.58
N HIS A 180 -14.28 -9.55 14.41
CA HIS A 180 -13.69 -10.87 14.09
C HIS A 180 -14.04 -11.94 15.15
N PHE A 181 -14.18 -11.57 16.42
CA PHE A 181 -14.46 -12.52 17.50
C PHE A 181 -15.94 -12.77 17.72
N PHE A 182 -16.82 -12.06 17.00
CA PHE A 182 -18.26 -12.23 17.08
C PHE A 182 -18.82 -13.04 15.90
N PRO A 183 -20.00 -13.68 16.05
CA PRO A 183 -20.68 -14.31 14.93
C PRO A 183 -20.96 -13.31 13.80
N ALA A 184 -20.99 -13.75 12.56
CA ALA A 184 -21.46 -12.92 11.45
C ALA A 184 -22.94 -12.53 11.66
N TYR A 185 -23.36 -11.42 11.05
CA TYR A 185 -24.79 -11.12 10.97
C TYR A 185 -25.50 -12.20 10.15
N LYS A 186 -26.74 -12.52 10.54
CA LYS A 186 -27.53 -13.52 9.81
C LYS A 186 -28.13 -12.98 8.51
N SER A 187 -28.43 -11.68 8.48
CA SER A 187 -29.13 -11.00 7.39
C SER A 187 -28.21 -10.44 6.30
N GLU A 188 -26.99 -10.03 6.66
CA GLU A 188 -26.02 -9.44 5.73
C GLU A 188 -24.71 -10.22 5.79
N THR A 189 -24.69 -11.39 5.17
CA THR A 189 -23.49 -12.24 5.17
C THR A 189 -22.43 -11.74 4.20
N THR A 190 -22.85 -11.25 3.04
CA THR A 190 -21.99 -10.72 1.97
C THR A 190 -22.29 -9.25 1.75
N LYS A 191 -21.24 -8.45 1.60
CA LYS A 191 -21.35 -7.01 1.31
C LYS A 191 -20.54 -6.65 0.08
N VAL A 192 -21.10 -5.83 -0.81
CA VAL A 192 -20.36 -5.18 -1.88
C VAL A 192 -19.82 -3.85 -1.38
N ALA A 193 -18.55 -3.57 -1.64
CA ALA A 193 -17.89 -2.36 -1.18
C ALA A 193 -16.92 -1.82 -2.25
N ARG A 194 -16.66 -0.51 -2.21
CA ARG A 194 -15.58 0.12 -2.97
C ARG A 194 -14.20 -0.37 -2.48
N PRO A 195 -13.12 -0.17 -3.24
CA PRO A 195 -11.78 -0.64 -2.84
C PRO A 195 -11.27 -0.05 -1.53
N ASN A 196 -11.65 1.18 -1.19
CA ASN A 196 -11.26 1.78 0.08
C ASN A 196 -12.48 2.22 0.92
N PRO A 197 -13.25 1.27 1.49
CA PRO A 197 -14.42 1.59 2.29
C PRO A 197 -14.03 2.02 3.70
N ASN A 198 -14.98 2.63 4.39
CA ASN A 198 -14.93 2.74 5.83
C ASN A 198 -14.94 1.32 6.45
N ILE A 199 -13.90 0.96 7.21
CA ILE A 199 -13.77 -0.39 7.78
C ILE A 199 -14.94 -0.78 8.70
N TYR A 200 -15.58 0.19 9.35
CA TYR A 200 -16.70 -0.07 10.26
C TYR A 200 -17.99 -0.46 9.54
N ASP A 201 -18.08 -0.18 8.22
CA ASP A 201 -19.21 -0.63 7.40
C ASP A 201 -19.16 -2.13 7.13
N LEU A 202 -18.00 -2.73 7.33
CA LEU A 202 -17.74 -4.16 7.17
C LEU A 202 -17.89 -4.94 8.49
N TYR A 203 -18.30 -4.27 9.56
CA TYR A 203 -18.37 -4.86 10.89
C TYR A 203 -19.23 -6.13 10.90
N ARG A 204 -18.63 -7.27 11.28
CA ARG A 204 -19.27 -8.59 11.35
C ARG A 204 -19.82 -9.15 10.03
N CYS A 205 -19.50 -8.59 8.87
CA CYS A 205 -19.78 -9.27 7.61
C CYS A 205 -19.03 -10.62 7.56
N LYS A 206 -19.57 -11.60 6.89
CA LYS A 206 -18.91 -12.89 6.65
C LYS A 206 -17.87 -12.75 5.55
N GLU A 207 -18.25 -12.06 4.49
CA GLU A 207 -17.40 -11.80 3.32
C GLU A 207 -17.69 -10.43 2.70
N VAL A 208 -16.76 -9.97 1.88
CA VAL A 208 -16.86 -8.70 1.17
C VAL A 208 -16.40 -8.88 -0.27
N VAL A 209 -17.21 -8.42 -1.20
CA VAL A 209 -16.86 -8.27 -2.62
C VAL A 209 -16.44 -6.82 -2.83
N TYR A 210 -15.17 -6.60 -3.10
CA TYR A 210 -14.66 -5.27 -3.46
C TYR A 210 -14.70 -5.11 -4.96
N ALA A 211 -15.51 -4.17 -5.44
CA ALA A 211 -15.59 -3.81 -6.85
C ALA A 211 -14.94 -2.44 -7.09
N ASP A 212 -14.09 -2.35 -8.11
CA ASP A 212 -13.40 -1.11 -8.48
C ASP A 212 -14.07 -0.39 -9.66
N ALA A 213 -13.64 0.85 -9.90
CA ALA A 213 -14.17 1.65 -11.01
C ALA A 213 -13.78 1.13 -12.41
N ALA A 214 -12.83 0.18 -12.49
CA ALA A 214 -12.42 -0.45 -13.74
C ALA A 214 -13.20 -1.74 -14.05
N GLY A 215 -14.28 -2.03 -13.32
CA GLY A 215 -15.10 -3.22 -13.53
C GLY A 215 -14.42 -4.52 -13.07
N LYS A 216 -13.52 -4.45 -12.07
CA LYS A 216 -12.86 -5.62 -11.48
C LYS A 216 -13.25 -5.78 -10.03
N ALA A 217 -13.37 -7.02 -9.59
CA ALA A 217 -13.72 -7.32 -8.21
C ALA A 217 -12.85 -8.45 -7.62
N ILE A 218 -12.73 -8.41 -6.30
CA ILE A 218 -12.16 -9.48 -5.47
C ILE A 218 -13.13 -9.84 -4.35
N CYS A 219 -13.25 -11.12 -4.04
CA CYS A 219 -14.00 -11.57 -2.87
C CYS A 219 -13.03 -11.97 -1.75
N VAL A 220 -13.28 -11.48 -0.54
CA VAL A 220 -12.49 -11.78 0.66
C VAL A 220 -13.39 -12.21 1.80
N GLN A 221 -12.90 -13.13 2.63
CA GLN A 221 -13.67 -13.68 3.73
C GLN A 221 -13.04 -13.31 5.08
N ARG A 222 -13.89 -13.04 6.05
CA ARG A 222 -13.46 -12.80 7.43
C ARG A 222 -12.96 -14.09 8.07
N SER A 223 -11.75 -14.06 8.64
CA SER A 223 -11.12 -15.21 9.25
C SER A 223 -10.40 -14.84 10.55
N ARG A 224 -10.78 -15.49 11.66
CA ARG A 224 -10.08 -15.35 12.96
C ARG A 224 -8.65 -15.90 12.87
N GLY A 225 -8.50 -17.02 12.17
CA GLY A 225 -7.19 -17.66 12.02
C GLY A 225 -6.21 -16.77 11.26
N GLU A 226 -6.65 -16.16 10.16
CA GLU A 226 -5.80 -15.24 9.39
C GLU A 226 -5.50 -13.95 10.16
N LEU A 227 -6.44 -13.41 10.94
CA LEU A 227 -6.19 -12.29 11.85
C LEU A 227 -5.06 -12.61 12.82
N ILE A 228 -5.13 -13.74 13.52
CA ILE A 228 -4.11 -14.14 14.50
C ILE A 228 -2.76 -14.33 13.83
N LYS A 229 -2.73 -15.03 12.69
CA LYS A 229 -1.50 -15.21 11.89
C LYS A 229 -0.90 -13.88 11.46
N ALA A 230 -1.73 -12.92 11.00
CA ALA A 230 -1.29 -11.60 10.58
C ALA A 230 -0.61 -10.83 11.71
N TYR A 231 -1.19 -10.80 12.91
CA TYR A 231 -0.58 -10.15 14.07
C TYR A 231 0.71 -10.85 14.53
N ILE A 232 0.76 -12.19 14.51
CA ILE A 232 1.99 -12.92 14.83
C ILE A 232 3.12 -12.58 13.83
N LYS A 233 2.81 -12.55 12.52
CA LYS A 233 3.77 -12.15 11.49
C LYS A 233 4.24 -10.71 11.71
N MET A 234 3.31 -9.79 11.99
CA MET A 234 3.63 -8.38 12.25
C MET A 234 4.57 -8.22 13.47
N LEU A 235 4.32 -8.93 14.57
CA LEU A 235 5.20 -8.89 15.76
C LEU A 235 6.61 -9.40 15.45
N LYS A 236 6.74 -10.41 14.59
CA LYS A 236 8.05 -10.89 14.12
C LYS A 236 8.77 -9.80 13.32
N VAL A 237 8.06 -9.10 12.43
CA VAL A 237 8.63 -8.00 11.65
C VAL A 237 9.00 -6.83 12.54
N PHE A 238 8.22 -6.51 13.58
CA PHE A 238 8.56 -5.47 14.56
C PHE A 238 9.89 -5.75 15.27
N ARG A 239 10.14 -7.00 15.66
CA ARG A 239 11.43 -7.39 16.24
C ARG A 239 12.60 -7.21 15.25
N LEU A 240 12.38 -7.47 13.96
CA LEU A 240 13.38 -7.21 12.93
C LEU A 240 13.62 -5.70 12.75
N ILE A 241 12.56 -4.89 12.79
CA ILE A 241 12.67 -3.43 12.74
C ILE A 241 13.49 -2.93 13.93
N ASP A 242 13.15 -3.34 15.17
CA ASP A 242 13.88 -2.93 16.35
C ASP A 242 15.38 -3.28 16.29
N LYS A 243 15.72 -4.40 15.66
CA LYS A 243 17.09 -4.87 15.54
C LYS A 243 17.91 -4.21 14.43
N HIS A 244 17.27 -3.83 13.32
CA HIS A 244 18.00 -3.52 12.08
C HIS A 244 17.74 -2.12 11.52
N TYR A 245 16.67 -1.42 11.97
CA TYR A 245 16.19 -0.20 11.35
C TYR A 245 17.27 0.87 11.23
N ASP A 246 17.90 1.25 12.35
CA ASP A 246 18.86 2.36 12.38
C ASP A 246 20.08 2.06 11.49
N ARG A 247 20.63 0.84 11.58
CA ARG A 247 21.74 0.39 10.73
C ARG A 247 21.37 0.49 9.24
N VAL A 248 20.16 0.05 8.87
CA VAL A 248 19.70 0.06 7.48
C VAL A 248 19.47 1.50 6.99
N CYS A 249 18.91 2.37 7.82
CA CYS A 249 18.78 3.80 7.49
C CYS A 249 20.14 4.44 7.22
N ASP A 250 21.14 4.17 8.06
CA ASP A 250 22.50 4.67 7.87
C ASP A 250 23.15 4.12 6.58
N GLU A 251 22.89 2.87 6.25
CA GLU A 251 23.36 2.26 5.02
C GLU A 251 22.78 2.95 3.78
N TYR A 252 21.48 3.26 3.77
CA TYR A 252 20.82 4.02 2.71
C TYR A 252 21.38 5.44 2.61
N ARG A 253 21.48 6.19 3.70
CA ARG A 253 22.02 7.57 3.71
C ARG A 253 23.44 7.66 3.14
N ARG A 254 24.30 6.69 3.45
CA ARG A 254 25.68 6.69 2.95
C ARG A 254 25.81 6.32 1.49
N ASN A 255 24.86 5.62 0.92
CA ASN A 255 25.03 5.00 -0.38
C ASN A 255 23.99 5.38 -1.44
N TYR A 256 22.91 6.09 -1.09
CA TYR A 256 21.80 6.35 -2.04
C TYR A 256 22.25 7.09 -3.30
N SER A 257 23.31 7.92 -3.20
CA SER A 257 23.88 8.64 -4.35
C SER A 257 24.36 7.71 -5.49
N LYS A 258 24.67 6.43 -5.17
CA LYS A 258 25.00 5.43 -6.18
C LYS A 258 23.79 5.06 -7.05
N LEU A 259 22.58 5.06 -6.48
CA LEU A 259 21.33 4.77 -7.19
C LEU A 259 20.89 5.90 -8.13
N GLU A 260 21.43 7.10 -7.91
CA GLU A 260 21.13 8.30 -8.69
C GLU A 260 22.09 8.48 -9.87
N SER A 261 23.11 7.63 -9.96
CA SER A 261 24.18 7.77 -10.94
C SER A 261 23.74 7.31 -12.34
N ARG A 262 24.32 7.94 -13.36
CA ARG A 262 24.13 7.51 -14.76
C ARG A 262 24.59 6.07 -14.98
N GLU A 263 25.70 5.69 -14.36
CA GLU A 263 26.26 4.34 -14.45
C GLU A 263 25.29 3.29 -13.93
N PHE A 264 24.67 3.55 -12.74
CA PHE A 264 23.64 2.67 -12.20
C PHE A 264 22.49 2.50 -13.18
N TRP A 265 21.94 3.59 -13.72
CA TRP A 265 20.78 3.54 -14.60
C TRP A 265 21.09 2.90 -15.96
N GLN A 266 22.30 3.11 -16.51
CA GLN A 266 22.75 2.41 -17.72
C GLN A 266 22.78 0.89 -17.49
N ASN A 267 23.35 0.45 -16.36
CA ASN A 267 23.41 -0.97 -16.00
C ASN A 267 22.02 -1.54 -15.71
N TYR A 268 21.21 -0.81 -14.95
CA TYR A 268 19.84 -1.22 -14.56
C TYR A 268 18.92 -1.40 -15.77
N LEU A 269 18.99 -0.49 -16.74
CA LEU A 269 18.22 -0.53 -17.97
C LEU A 269 18.91 -1.32 -19.11
N GLN A 270 20.08 -1.90 -18.85
CA GLN A 270 20.89 -2.64 -19.84
C GLN A 270 21.18 -1.81 -21.12
N LEU A 271 21.35 -0.51 -20.96
CA LEU A 271 21.68 0.40 -22.05
C LEU A 271 23.15 0.21 -22.42
N LYS A 272 23.42 0.08 -23.74
CA LYS A 272 24.78 0.00 -24.31
C LYS A 272 25.43 1.39 -24.43
#